data_52b68870043eba7752d04b49785c9180
#
_entry.id   52b68870043eba7752d04b49785c9180
#
_cell.length_a   1.000
_cell.length_b   1.000
_cell.length_c   1.000
_cell.angle_alpha   90.00
_cell.angle_beta   90.00
_cell.angle_gamma   90.00
#
_symmetry.space_group_name_H-M   'P 1'
#
loop_
_entity.id
_entity.type
_entity.pdbx_description
1 polymer ?
#
loop_
_entity_poly.entity_id
_entity_poly.type
_entity_poly.pdbx_seq_one_letter_code
_entity_poly.pdbx_strand_id
1 'polypeptide(L)'
;MNLLKTSALNGIAVLIKTATMFILNKVLAVYVGPSGYAVIGQFQNFIQIVTSFAGGAINTAVIKYTAQYYEDVSRQRAIWRTAGSIVLLFSIIIAFLILILQKQLSIYIFQTDEFQSVFVWIAVFLLFFNFNALFLAILNGKKEILKLVMANIAGSVFSLAITGVLAFKFGLYGALVALSIYQSTAFLVTLVLCYKADWFKFKYLFGKIDPDITRKFAGFALMALTSALCVTLSQIAIRTYMTGECGIEYAGYWESMIRLSGAYLMLVTTTLGVYYLPRLSELSAINDIKKEVY
;
A
#
# COMPACT_ATOMS: atom_id res chain seq x y z
N MET A 1 -7.16 25.20 -4.75
CA MET A 1 -6.69 24.66 -6.06
C MET A 1 -7.96 24.27 -6.82
N ASN A 2 -8.09 24.62 -8.12
CA ASN A 2 -9.30 24.29 -8.89
C ASN A 2 -9.47 22.77 -9.01
N LEU A 3 -10.72 22.29 -8.91
CA LEU A 3 -11.08 20.87 -8.99
C LEU A 3 -10.46 20.19 -10.23
N LEU A 4 -10.53 20.86 -11.38
CA LEU A 4 -9.93 20.41 -12.65
C LEU A 4 -8.41 20.17 -12.57
N LYS A 5 -7.67 21.07 -11.90
CA LYS A 5 -6.22 20.92 -11.72
C LYS A 5 -5.87 19.74 -10.82
N THR A 6 -6.66 19.54 -9.76
CA THR A 6 -6.51 18.40 -8.85
C THR A 6 -6.78 17.07 -9.56
N SER A 7 -7.85 17.01 -10.34
CA SER A 7 -8.23 15.84 -11.13
C SER A 7 -7.19 15.51 -12.20
N ALA A 8 -6.68 16.50 -12.92
CA ALA A 8 -5.63 16.32 -13.91
C ALA A 8 -4.33 15.78 -13.30
N LEU A 9 -3.89 16.33 -12.15
CA LEU A 9 -2.69 15.86 -11.45
C LEU A 9 -2.84 14.41 -10.97
N ASN A 10 -4.01 14.06 -10.40
CA ASN A 10 -4.30 12.69 -10.00
C ASN A 10 -4.33 11.75 -11.23
N GLY A 11 -4.93 12.17 -12.34
CA GLY A 11 -4.95 11.42 -13.60
C GLY A 11 -3.54 11.10 -14.10
N ILE A 12 -2.64 12.08 -14.11
CA ILE A 12 -1.23 11.88 -14.48
C ILE A 12 -0.55 10.86 -13.56
N ALA A 13 -0.74 10.98 -12.24
CA ALA A 13 -0.15 10.02 -11.29
C ALA A 13 -0.64 8.59 -11.53
N VAL A 14 -1.92 8.42 -11.84
CA VAL A 14 -2.51 7.11 -12.15
C VAL A 14 -1.97 6.55 -13.46
N LEU A 15 -1.84 7.36 -14.50
CA LEU A 15 -1.25 6.93 -15.77
C LEU A 15 0.20 6.47 -15.58
N ILE A 16 1.01 7.23 -14.87
CA ILE A 16 2.40 6.85 -14.55
C ILE A 16 2.43 5.55 -13.74
N LYS A 17 1.58 5.42 -12.71
CA LYS A 17 1.50 4.21 -11.90
C LYS A 17 1.09 2.99 -12.73
N THR A 18 0.10 3.14 -13.59
CA THR A 18 -0.36 2.05 -14.48
C THR A 18 0.70 1.65 -15.48
N ALA A 19 1.36 2.62 -16.14
CA ALA A 19 2.48 2.35 -17.04
C ALA A 19 3.62 1.61 -16.30
N THR A 20 3.96 2.06 -15.09
CA THR A 20 4.94 1.39 -14.24
C THR A 20 4.54 -0.05 -13.93
N MET A 21 3.27 -0.31 -13.60
CA MET A 21 2.78 -1.67 -13.35
C MET A 21 2.92 -2.58 -14.57
N PHE A 22 2.58 -2.09 -15.78
CA PHE A 22 2.75 -2.87 -17.01
C PHE A 22 4.21 -3.20 -17.29
N ILE A 23 5.10 -2.21 -17.14
CA ILE A 23 6.54 -2.41 -17.34
C ILE A 23 7.09 -3.41 -16.32
N LEU A 24 6.73 -3.27 -15.03
CA LEU A 24 7.13 -4.20 -13.98
C LEU A 24 6.63 -5.63 -14.24
N ASN A 25 5.38 -5.78 -14.66
CA ASN A 25 4.83 -7.09 -15.00
C ASN A 25 5.62 -7.74 -16.15
N LYS A 26 5.99 -6.98 -17.18
CA LYS A 26 6.84 -7.48 -18.27
C LYS A 26 8.24 -7.87 -17.77
N VAL A 27 8.88 -7.02 -16.97
CA VAL A 27 10.20 -7.30 -16.38
C VAL A 27 10.15 -8.59 -15.55
N LEU A 28 9.19 -8.73 -14.67
CA LEU A 28 9.03 -9.91 -13.85
C LEU A 28 8.74 -11.16 -14.70
N ALA A 29 7.89 -11.05 -15.73
CA ALA A 29 7.59 -12.18 -16.61
C ALA A 29 8.85 -12.70 -17.32
N VAL A 30 9.73 -11.81 -17.76
CA VAL A 30 10.97 -12.17 -18.47
C VAL A 30 12.03 -12.77 -17.53
N TYR A 31 12.22 -12.16 -16.34
CA TYR A 31 13.35 -12.53 -15.45
C TYR A 31 12.99 -13.54 -14.37
N VAL A 32 11.73 -13.69 -14.03
CA VAL A 32 11.26 -14.56 -12.93
C VAL A 32 10.49 -15.78 -13.44
N GLY A 33 9.81 -15.63 -14.56
CA GLY A 33 8.99 -16.69 -15.17
C GLY A 33 7.68 -16.99 -14.42
N PRO A 34 6.86 -17.95 -14.93
CA PRO A 34 5.54 -18.23 -14.37
C PRO A 34 5.58 -18.73 -12.93
N SER A 35 6.41 -19.71 -12.62
CA SER A 35 6.55 -20.26 -11.26
C SER A 35 6.95 -19.17 -10.25
N GLY A 36 7.88 -18.30 -10.63
CA GLY A 36 8.30 -17.18 -9.80
C GLY A 36 7.18 -16.14 -9.59
N TYR A 37 6.27 -15.98 -10.54
CA TYR A 37 5.09 -15.14 -10.36
C TYR A 37 4.17 -15.65 -9.25
N ALA A 38 3.96 -16.96 -9.15
CA ALA A 38 3.19 -17.56 -8.06
C ALA A 38 3.83 -17.26 -6.70
N VAL A 39 5.16 -17.40 -6.60
CA VAL A 39 5.94 -17.10 -5.39
C VAL A 39 5.83 -15.61 -5.02
N ILE A 40 5.99 -14.71 -5.99
CA ILE A 40 5.83 -13.27 -5.80
C ILE A 40 4.42 -12.93 -5.29
N GLY A 41 3.39 -13.56 -5.83
CA GLY A 41 2.00 -13.36 -5.39
C GLY A 41 1.78 -13.81 -3.94
N GLN A 42 2.32 -14.97 -3.53
CA GLN A 42 2.26 -15.42 -2.14
C GLN A 42 2.97 -14.43 -1.20
N PHE A 43 4.14 -13.96 -1.58
CA PHE A 43 4.88 -13.00 -0.78
C PHE A 43 4.18 -11.64 -0.68
N GLN A 44 3.56 -11.18 -1.75
CA GLN A 44 2.76 -9.94 -1.69
C GLN A 44 1.55 -10.06 -0.77
N ASN A 45 0.88 -11.22 -0.76
CA ASN A 45 -0.20 -11.49 0.18
C ASN A 45 0.31 -11.45 1.64
N PHE A 46 1.48 -12.03 1.90
CA PHE A 46 2.14 -11.93 3.20
C PHE A 46 2.44 -10.47 3.58
N ILE A 47 3.06 -9.70 2.67
CA ILE A 47 3.34 -8.28 2.89
C ILE A 47 2.04 -7.52 3.21
N GLN A 48 0.96 -7.77 2.49
CA GLN A 48 -0.33 -7.11 2.70
C GLN A 48 -0.90 -7.39 4.10
N ILE A 49 -0.84 -8.64 4.56
CA ILE A 49 -1.26 -9.01 5.91
C ILE A 49 -0.40 -8.29 6.94
N VAL A 50 0.92 -8.45 6.85
CA VAL A 50 1.90 -7.91 7.80
C VAL A 50 1.78 -6.38 7.92
N THR A 51 1.74 -5.66 6.79
CA THR A 51 1.64 -4.20 6.78
C THR A 51 0.30 -3.71 7.32
N SER A 52 -0.79 -4.44 7.06
CA SER A 52 -2.11 -4.11 7.62
C SER A 52 -2.09 -4.19 9.15
N PHE A 53 -1.54 -5.26 9.71
CA PHE A 53 -1.41 -5.41 11.16
C PHE A 53 -0.38 -4.46 11.78
N ALA A 54 0.68 -4.13 11.06
CA ALA A 54 1.74 -3.23 11.53
C ALA A 54 1.33 -1.74 11.51
N GLY A 55 0.07 -1.42 11.25
CA GLY A 55 -0.49 -0.07 11.33
C GLY A 55 -1.16 0.43 10.06
N GLY A 56 -1.09 -0.32 8.95
CA GLY A 56 -1.74 0.08 7.69
C GLY A 56 -3.26 0.21 7.78
N ALA A 57 -3.89 -0.61 8.61
CA ALA A 57 -5.34 -0.61 8.80
C ALA A 57 -5.92 0.72 9.34
N ILE A 58 -5.13 1.55 10.01
CA ILE A 58 -5.60 2.84 10.56
C ILE A 58 -5.49 4.00 9.56
N ASN A 59 -4.83 3.82 8.41
CA ASN A 59 -4.55 4.91 7.47
C ASN A 59 -5.83 5.61 6.97
N THR A 60 -6.90 4.85 6.70
CA THR A 60 -8.20 5.41 6.31
C THR A 60 -8.78 6.32 7.40
N ALA A 61 -8.65 5.93 8.66
CA ALA A 61 -9.06 6.75 9.79
C ALA A 61 -8.21 8.03 9.91
N VAL A 62 -6.89 7.92 9.69
CA VAL A 62 -5.98 9.08 9.68
C VAL A 62 -6.39 10.07 8.59
N ILE A 63 -6.67 9.61 7.37
CA ILE A 63 -7.16 10.48 6.28
C ILE A 63 -8.44 11.20 6.71
N LYS A 64 -9.44 10.43 7.15
CA LYS A 64 -10.75 10.98 7.54
C LYS A 64 -10.62 12.01 8.64
N TYR A 65 -10.02 11.66 9.76
CA TYR A 65 -9.97 12.55 10.93
C TYR A 65 -9.00 13.72 10.73
N THR A 66 -7.92 13.58 9.95
CA THR A 66 -7.07 14.70 9.57
C THR A 66 -7.85 15.72 8.72
N ALA A 67 -8.70 15.26 7.81
CA ALA A 67 -9.56 16.14 7.00
C ALA A 67 -10.71 16.74 7.81
N GLN A 68 -11.33 15.95 8.69
CA GLN A 68 -12.45 16.40 9.54
C GLN A 68 -12.04 17.53 10.49
N TYR A 69 -10.85 17.44 11.09
CA TYR A 69 -10.31 18.45 12.01
C TYR A 69 -9.33 19.39 11.32
N TYR A 70 -9.61 19.76 10.06
CA TYR A 70 -8.69 20.56 9.24
C TYR A 70 -8.28 21.90 9.89
N GLU A 71 -9.21 22.55 10.58
CA GLU A 71 -9.01 23.85 11.26
C GLU A 71 -8.52 23.69 12.72
N ASP A 72 -8.70 22.52 13.33
CA ASP A 72 -8.24 22.23 14.69
C ASP A 72 -6.87 21.54 14.68
N VAL A 73 -5.82 22.33 14.63
CA VAL A 73 -4.43 21.87 14.61
C VAL A 73 -4.08 21.02 15.83
N SER A 74 -4.70 21.29 16.99
CA SER A 74 -4.43 20.56 18.22
C SER A 74 -4.93 19.11 18.13
N ARG A 75 -6.14 18.91 17.63
CA ARG A 75 -6.72 17.59 17.38
C ARG A 75 -6.00 16.85 16.26
N GLN A 76 -5.63 17.54 15.18
CA GLN A 76 -4.83 16.91 14.13
C GLN A 76 -3.51 16.34 14.68
N ARG A 77 -2.79 17.11 15.51
CA ARG A 77 -1.54 16.64 16.13
C ARG A 77 -1.79 15.46 17.07
N ALA A 78 -2.89 15.42 17.81
CA ALA A 78 -3.26 14.29 18.65
C ALA A 78 -3.50 13.02 17.81
N ILE A 79 -4.18 13.16 16.64
CA ILE A 79 -4.41 12.06 15.69
C ILE A 79 -3.08 11.53 15.15
N TRP A 80 -2.19 12.40 14.67
CA TRP A 80 -0.90 11.99 14.11
C TRP A 80 0.00 11.34 15.14
N ARG A 81 0.01 11.88 16.36
CA ARG A 81 0.78 11.33 17.48
C ARG A 81 0.29 9.93 17.86
N THR A 82 -1.02 9.75 18.00
CA THR A 82 -1.61 8.44 18.30
C THR A 82 -1.33 7.45 17.17
N ALA A 83 -1.52 7.85 15.91
CA ALA A 83 -1.24 7.02 14.73
C ALA A 83 0.24 6.63 14.63
N GLY A 84 1.15 7.61 14.75
CA GLY A 84 2.59 7.35 14.68
C GLY A 84 3.10 6.43 15.78
N SER A 85 2.59 6.62 17.02
CA SER A 85 2.95 5.74 18.15
C SER A 85 2.42 4.31 17.96
N ILE A 86 1.20 4.15 17.43
CA ILE A 86 0.63 2.84 17.09
C ILE A 86 1.46 2.15 16.00
N VAL A 87 1.73 2.86 14.90
CA VAL A 87 2.53 2.35 13.78
C VAL A 87 3.93 1.93 14.25
N LEU A 88 4.58 2.75 15.08
CA LEU A 88 5.90 2.42 15.64
C LEU A 88 5.85 1.13 16.45
N LEU A 89 4.93 1.06 17.40
CA LEU A 89 4.81 -0.08 18.32
C LEU A 89 4.52 -1.38 17.56
N PHE A 90 3.49 -1.40 16.72
CA PHE A 90 3.11 -2.61 15.99
C PHE A 90 4.14 -2.99 14.92
N SER A 91 4.77 -2.03 14.25
CA SER A 91 5.84 -2.35 13.29
C SER A 91 7.03 -3.01 13.97
N ILE A 92 7.44 -2.55 15.16
CA ILE A 92 8.54 -3.18 15.92
C ILE A 92 8.16 -4.59 16.37
N ILE A 93 6.96 -4.76 16.94
CA ILE A 93 6.49 -6.08 17.40
C ILE A 93 6.46 -7.08 16.24
N ILE A 94 5.87 -6.68 15.11
CA ILE A 94 5.73 -7.56 13.95
C ILE A 94 7.08 -7.81 13.27
N ALA A 95 7.96 -6.81 13.18
CA ALA A 95 9.31 -7.02 12.66
C ALA A 95 10.09 -8.03 13.51
N PHE A 96 9.98 -7.94 14.83
CA PHE A 96 10.61 -8.90 15.75
C PHE A 96 10.05 -10.33 15.56
N LEU A 97 8.72 -10.45 15.43
CA LEU A 97 8.08 -11.75 15.15
C LEU A 97 8.55 -12.35 13.82
N ILE A 98 8.65 -11.52 12.77
CA ILE A 98 9.15 -11.96 11.47
C ILE A 98 10.60 -12.46 11.58
N LEU A 99 11.48 -11.76 12.30
CA LEU A 99 12.87 -12.17 12.51
C LEU A 99 12.99 -13.50 13.24
N ILE A 100 12.14 -13.74 14.25
CA ILE A 100 12.13 -15.02 14.97
C ILE A 100 11.61 -16.15 14.07
N LEU A 101 10.57 -15.89 13.28
CA LEU A 101 9.86 -16.89 12.49
C LEU A 101 10.37 -16.98 11.03
N GLN A 102 11.47 -16.30 10.65
CA GLN A 102 11.92 -16.18 9.26
C GLN A 102 12.06 -17.52 8.54
N LYS A 103 12.60 -18.54 9.19
CA LYS A 103 12.76 -19.88 8.62
C LYS A 103 11.42 -20.58 8.43
N GLN A 104 10.55 -20.55 9.44
CA GLN A 104 9.22 -21.15 9.37
C GLN A 104 8.37 -20.45 8.30
N LEU A 105 8.45 -19.13 8.22
CA LEU A 105 7.75 -18.34 7.19
C LEU A 105 8.26 -18.68 5.78
N SER A 106 9.58 -18.86 5.60
CA SER A 106 10.13 -19.24 4.31
C SER A 106 9.62 -20.62 3.87
N ILE A 107 9.67 -21.60 4.75
CA ILE A 107 9.17 -22.94 4.47
C ILE A 107 7.66 -22.93 4.20
N TYR A 108 6.88 -22.18 4.99
CA TYR A 108 5.43 -22.12 4.83
C TYR A 108 4.98 -21.41 3.55
N ILE A 109 5.64 -20.28 3.20
CA ILE A 109 5.23 -19.43 2.07
C ILE A 109 5.87 -19.88 0.76
N PHE A 110 7.14 -20.25 0.78
CA PHE A 110 7.91 -20.56 -0.42
C PHE A 110 8.19 -22.06 -0.61
N GLN A 111 7.82 -22.91 0.37
CA GLN A 111 8.13 -24.36 0.39
C GLN A 111 9.63 -24.67 0.34
N THR A 112 10.48 -23.71 0.70
CA THR A 112 11.93 -23.82 0.78
C THR A 112 12.48 -22.88 1.85
N ASP A 113 13.67 -23.17 2.38
CA ASP A 113 14.36 -22.29 3.33
C ASP A 113 15.35 -21.32 2.65
N GLU A 114 15.56 -21.44 1.34
CA GLU A 114 16.51 -20.60 0.58
C GLU A 114 16.19 -19.11 0.66
N PHE A 115 14.91 -18.73 0.79
CA PHE A 115 14.45 -17.36 0.81
C PHE A 115 14.26 -16.77 2.21
N GLN A 116 14.78 -17.42 3.27
CA GLN A 116 14.63 -16.92 4.65
C GLN A 116 15.18 -15.48 4.82
N SER A 117 16.26 -15.14 4.13
CA SER A 117 16.85 -13.80 4.18
C SER A 117 15.95 -12.69 3.63
N VAL A 118 14.97 -13.01 2.79
CA VAL A 118 13.95 -12.05 2.32
C VAL A 118 13.11 -11.52 3.47
N PHE A 119 12.83 -12.37 4.47
CA PHE A 119 12.09 -11.97 5.67
C PHE A 119 12.89 -11.03 6.59
N VAL A 120 14.23 -11.14 6.56
CA VAL A 120 15.10 -10.16 7.24
C VAL A 120 14.96 -8.78 6.60
N TRP A 121 14.97 -8.72 5.26
CA TRP A 121 14.80 -7.45 4.54
C TRP A 121 13.46 -6.79 4.87
N ILE A 122 12.35 -7.53 4.83
CA ILE A 122 11.05 -6.93 5.15
C ILE A 122 10.98 -6.51 6.62
N ALA A 123 11.53 -7.29 7.57
CA ALA A 123 11.51 -6.92 8.98
C ALA A 123 12.27 -5.62 9.25
N VAL A 124 13.47 -5.46 8.66
CA VAL A 124 14.29 -4.23 8.80
C VAL A 124 13.58 -3.01 8.20
N PHE A 125 12.94 -3.18 7.04
CA PHE A 125 12.34 -2.08 6.31
C PHE A 125 10.85 -1.84 6.62
N LEU A 126 10.19 -2.72 7.39
CA LEU A 126 8.75 -2.65 7.71
C LEU A 126 8.34 -1.32 8.35
N LEU A 127 9.16 -0.81 9.24
CA LEU A 127 8.91 0.46 9.90
C LEU A 127 8.82 1.62 8.90
N PHE A 128 9.78 1.73 8.00
CA PHE A 128 9.81 2.77 6.97
C PHE A 128 8.67 2.59 5.97
N PHE A 129 8.31 1.34 5.63
CA PHE A 129 7.18 1.01 4.80
C PHE A 129 5.87 1.58 5.38
N ASN A 130 5.60 1.30 6.66
CA ASN A 130 4.38 1.76 7.32
C ASN A 130 4.37 3.27 7.58
N PHE A 131 5.52 3.88 7.89
CA PHE A 131 5.61 5.34 7.99
C PHE A 131 5.41 6.03 6.65
N ASN A 132 5.86 5.44 5.53
CA ASN A 132 5.53 5.95 4.20
C ASN A 132 4.01 5.99 3.98
N ALA A 133 3.32 4.90 4.28
CA ALA A 133 1.86 4.82 4.16
C ALA A 133 1.14 5.82 5.09
N LEU A 134 1.62 6.00 6.32
CA LEU A 134 1.10 6.98 7.26
C LEU A 134 1.29 8.42 6.74
N PHE A 135 2.46 8.77 6.21
CA PHE A 135 2.70 10.10 5.65
C PHE A 135 1.84 10.38 4.43
N LEU A 136 1.66 9.40 3.54
CA LEU A 136 0.73 9.52 2.42
C LEU A 136 -0.71 9.75 2.91
N ALA A 137 -1.12 9.08 3.98
CA ALA A 137 -2.42 9.28 4.61
C ALA A 137 -2.55 10.70 5.20
N ILE A 138 -1.53 11.21 5.86
CA ILE A 138 -1.51 12.59 6.39
C ILE A 138 -1.57 13.62 5.26
N LEU A 139 -0.75 13.47 4.21
CA LEU A 139 -0.77 14.36 3.03
C LEU A 139 -2.15 14.39 2.37
N ASN A 140 -2.80 13.22 2.26
CA ASN A 140 -4.14 13.11 1.71
C ASN A 140 -5.17 13.82 2.60
N GLY A 141 -5.16 13.57 3.90
CA GLY A 141 -6.04 14.22 4.87
C GLY A 141 -5.83 15.75 4.97
N LYS A 142 -4.60 16.22 4.76
CA LYS A 142 -4.27 17.66 4.67
C LYS A 142 -4.62 18.27 3.31
N LYS A 143 -5.14 17.48 2.36
CA LYS A 143 -5.45 17.92 0.99
C LYS A 143 -4.25 18.49 0.24
N GLU A 144 -3.04 18.04 0.60
CA GLU A 144 -1.77 18.42 -0.05
C GLU A 144 -1.57 17.59 -1.33
N ILE A 145 -2.50 17.75 -2.29
CA ILE A 145 -2.61 16.89 -3.47
C ILE A 145 -1.33 16.87 -4.30
N LEU A 146 -0.67 18.01 -4.48
CA LEU A 146 0.57 18.07 -5.26
C LEU A 146 1.67 17.23 -4.63
N LYS A 147 1.86 17.34 -3.30
CA LYS A 147 2.87 16.55 -2.58
C LYS A 147 2.52 15.06 -2.59
N LEU A 148 1.24 14.72 -2.46
CA LEU A 148 0.75 13.35 -2.55
C LEU A 148 1.04 12.74 -3.93
N VAL A 149 0.74 13.47 -5.00
CA VAL A 149 1.02 13.06 -6.38
C VAL A 149 2.53 12.86 -6.59
N MET A 150 3.36 13.81 -6.17
CA MET A 150 4.82 13.69 -6.27
C MET A 150 5.36 12.46 -5.51
N ALA A 151 4.87 12.22 -4.29
CA ALA A 151 5.26 11.04 -3.51
C ALA A 151 4.85 9.73 -4.20
N ASN A 152 3.65 9.66 -4.77
CA ASN A 152 3.17 8.48 -5.51
C ASN A 152 3.97 8.23 -6.80
N ILE A 153 4.29 9.28 -7.55
CA ILE A 153 5.14 9.18 -8.75
C ILE A 153 6.53 8.69 -8.36
N ALA A 154 7.15 9.30 -7.35
CA ALA A 154 8.45 8.86 -6.86
C ALA A 154 8.44 7.39 -6.42
N GLY A 155 7.41 6.98 -5.67
CA GLY A 155 7.21 5.58 -5.27
C GLY A 155 7.13 4.63 -6.47
N SER A 156 6.42 5.01 -7.53
CA SER A 156 6.32 4.23 -8.77
C SER A 156 7.65 4.11 -9.50
N VAL A 157 8.39 5.22 -9.62
CA VAL A 157 9.72 5.24 -10.27
C VAL A 157 10.73 4.40 -9.47
N PHE A 158 10.77 4.54 -8.15
CA PHE A 158 11.65 3.72 -7.31
C PHE A 158 11.28 2.25 -7.37
N SER A 159 9.99 1.91 -7.35
CA SER A 159 9.52 0.53 -7.51
C SER A 159 10.03 -0.07 -8.82
N LEU A 160 9.90 0.66 -9.93
CA LEU A 160 10.38 0.21 -11.24
C LEU A 160 11.90 0.03 -11.27
N ALA A 161 12.64 1.03 -10.81
CA ALA A 161 14.10 1.00 -10.84
C ALA A 161 14.66 -0.12 -9.95
N ILE A 162 14.21 -0.21 -8.71
CA ILE A 162 14.72 -1.19 -7.73
C ILE A 162 14.32 -2.60 -8.16
N THR A 163 13.05 -2.82 -8.52
CA THR A 163 12.57 -4.14 -8.92
C THR A 163 13.22 -4.57 -10.24
N GLY A 164 13.34 -3.65 -11.21
CA GLY A 164 13.98 -3.93 -12.49
C GLY A 164 15.44 -4.34 -12.33
N VAL A 165 16.22 -3.57 -11.58
CA VAL A 165 17.65 -3.85 -11.36
C VAL A 165 17.86 -5.14 -10.55
N LEU A 166 17.10 -5.33 -9.47
CA LEU A 166 17.28 -6.49 -8.61
C LEU A 166 16.76 -7.77 -9.28
N ALA A 167 15.65 -7.73 -9.99
CA ALA A 167 15.14 -8.87 -10.75
C ALA A 167 16.10 -9.26 -11.89
N PHE A 168 16.67 -8.28 -12.60
CA PHE A 168 17.67 -8.53 -13.63
C PHE A 168 18.93 -9.22 -13.08
N LYS A 169 19.46 -8.76 -11.93
CA LYS A 169 20.71 -9.29 -11.37
C LYS A 169 20.54 -10.59 -10.58
N PHE A 170 19.43 -10.76 -9.88
CA PHE A 170 19.24 -11.81 -8.87
C PHE A 170 17.96 -12.62 -9.08
N GLY A 171 17.29 -12.47 -10.24
CA GLY A 171 16.09 -13.23 -10.58
C GLY A 171 14.97 -13.09 -9.53
N LEU A 172 14.40 -14.24 -9.15
CA LEU A 172 13.32 -14.29 -8.17
C LEU A 172 13.71 -13.71 -6.80
N TYR A 173 14.90 -14.06 -6.29
CA TYR A 173 15.36 -13.52 -5.01
C TYR A 173 15.41 -11.99 -5.03
N GLY A 174 15.98 -11.41 -6.10
CA GLY A 174 16.03 -9.95 -6.28
C GLY A 174 14.65 -9.30 -6.34
N ALA A 175 13.69 -9.94 -7.00
CA ALA A 175 12.32 -9.46 -7.05
C ALA A 175 11.64 -9.45 -5.67
N LEU A 176 11.84 -10.50 -4.86
CA LEU A 176 11.32 -10.59 -3.49
C LEU A 176 11.94 -9.53 -2.56
N VAL A 177 13.26 -9.34 -2.63
CA VAL A 177 13.95 -8.28 -1.89
C VAL A 177 13.45 -6.90 -2.32
N ALA A 178 13.28 -6.66 -3.62
CA ALA A 178 12.75 -5.41 -4.13
C ALA A 178 11.36 -5.09 -3.57
N LEU A 179 10.47 -6.07 -3.49
CA LEU A 179 9.15 -5.92 -2.89
C LEU A 179 9.21 -5.54 -1.40
N SER A 180 10.25 -5.96 -0.69
CA SER A 180 10.47 -5.64 0.72
C SER A 180 10.94 -4.20 0.93
N ILE A 181 11.69 -3.62 -0.02
CA ILE A 181 12.41 -2.36 0.21
C ILE A 181 11.90 -1.15 -0.58
N TYR A 182 11.17 -1.32 -1.71
CA TYR A 182 10.81 -0.20 -2.59
C TYR A 182 9.97 0.89 -1.91
N GLN A 183 9.03 0.51 -1.06
CA GLN A 183 8.21 1.46 -0.30
C GLN A 183 9.02 2.25 0.73
N SER A 184 10.04 1.60 1.30
CA SER A 184 10.92 2.22 2.28
C SER A 184 11.86 3.24 1.65
N THR A 185 12.24 3.05 0.38
CA THR A 185 12.97 4.08 -0.38
C THR A 185 12.06 5.25 -0.74
N ALA A 186 10.79 4.99 -1.11
CA ALA A 186 9.80 6.04 -1.33
C ALA A 186 9.55 6.88 -0.06
N PHE A 187 9.68 6.27 1.13
CA PHE A 187 9.60 6.98 2.42
C PHE A 187 10.53 8.19 2.49
N LEU A 188 11.75 8.10 1.98
CA LEU A 188 12.71 9.23 2.02
C LEU A 188 12.16 10.46 1.29
N VAL A 189 11.54 10.25 0.11
CA VAL A 189 10.90 11.35 -0.64
C VAL A 189 9.70 11.90 0.11
N THR A 190 8.83 11.01 0.58
CA THR A 190 7.62 11.41 1.31
C THR A 190 7.97 12.15 2.60
N LEU A 191 9.01 11.71 3.32
CA LEU A 191 9.54 12.39 4.49
C LEU A 191 10.01 13.82 4.17
N VAL A 192 10.80 14.00 3.09
CA VAL A 192 11.28 15.32 2.67
C VAL A 192 10.11 16.24 2.30
N LEU A 193 9.10 15.72 1.58
CA LEU A 193 7.90 16.46 1.22
C LEU A 193 7.06 16.89 2.44
N CYS A 194 6.98 16.03 3.46
CA CYS A 194 6.33 16.37 4.73
C CYS A 194 7.15 17.35 5.53
N TYR A 195 8.47 17.14 5.63
CA TYR A 195 9.37 17.99 6.42
C TYR A 195 9.41 19.45 5.93
N LYS A 196 9.32 19.66 4.61
CA LYS A 196 9.21 20.98 3.98
C LYS A 196 7.86 21.66 4.16
N ALA A 197 6.91 21.04 4.86
CA ALA A 197 5.60 21.60 5.09
C ALA A 197 5.57 22.33 6.46
N ASP A 198 5.13 23.60 6.49
CA ASP A 198 5.10 24.44 7.69
C ASP A 198 4.26 23.84 8.83
N TRP A 199 3.26 23.05 8.51
CA TRP A 199 2.36 22.40 9.46
C TRP A 199 2.96 21.13 10.10
N PHE A 200 4.05 20.55 9.55
CA PHE A 200 4.63 19.29 9.99
C PHE A 200 5.86 19.48 10.85
N LYS A 201 5.91 18.79 11.99
CA LYS A 201 7.15 18.60 12.78
C LYS A 201 7.20 17.15 13.24
N PHE A 202 8.36 16.53 13.16
CA PHE A 202 8.55 15.11 13.50
C PHE A 202 8.08 14.76 14.93
N LYS A 203 8.22 15.69 15.86
CA LYS A 203 7.72 15.54 17.24
C LYS A 203 6.21 15.35 17.36
N TYR A 204 5.43 15.66 16.30
CA TYR A 204 3.99 15.47 16.32
C TYR A 204 3.56 14.03 16.02
N LEU A 205 4.50 13.15 15.65
CA LEU A 205 4.23 11.73 15.37
C LEU A 205 4.36 10.84 16.61
N PHE A 206 5.01 11.32 17.67
CA PHE A 206 5.31 10.49 18.83
C PHE A 206 4.81 11.12 20.13
N GLY A 207 4.35 10.28 21.07
CA GLY A 207 3.94 10.70 22.40
C GLY A 207 2.80 9.86 22.98
N LYS A 208 2.06 10.40 23.93
CA LYS A 208 0.96 9.69 24.58
C LYS A 208 -0.12 9.32 23.57
N ILE A 209 -0.52 8.06 23.57
CA ILE A 209 -1.64 7.52 22.81
C ILE A 209 -2.94 8.01 23.45
N ASP A 210 -3.82 8.60 22.66
CA ASP A 210 -5.13 9.05 23.12
C ASP A 210 -6.14 7.89 23.02
N PRO A 211 -6.78 7.47 24.15
CA PRO A 211 -7.70 6.35 24.14
C PRO A 211 -8.95 6.57 23.27
N ASP A 212 -9.47 7.80 23.23
CA ASP A 212 -10.65 8.11 22.43
C ASP A 212 -10.36 8.04 20.93
N ILE A 213 -9.19 8.53 20.52
CA ILE A 213 -8.72 8.43 19.13
C ILE A 213 -8.45 6.96 18.79
N THR A 214 -7.82 6.21 19.70
CA THR A 214 -7.55 4.78 19.51
C THR A 214 -8.85 3.99 19.32
N ARG A 215 -9.89 4.26 20.10
CA ARG A 215 -11.20 3.62 19.94
C ARG A 215 -11.82 3.93 18.58
N LYS A 216 -11.70 5.17 18.11
CA LYS A 216 -12.14 5.55 16.75
C LYS A 216 -11.33 4.81 15.67
N PHE A 217 -10.02 4.69 15.84
CA PHE A 217 -9.16 3.95 14.92
C PHE A 217 -9.49 2.45 14.89
N ALA A 218 -9.83 1.86 16.04
CA ALA A 218 -10.15 0.43 16.13
C ALA A 218 -11.32 0.02 15.21
N GLY A 219 -12.37 0.84 15.10
CA GLY A 219 -13.49 0.57 14.19
C GLY A 219 -13.05 0.54 12.71
N PHE A 220 -12.23 1.51 12.28
CA PHE A 220 -11.68 1.53 10.92
C PHE A 220 -10.67 0.41 10.69
N ALA A 221 -9.83 0.12 11.70
CA ALA A 221 -8.86 -0.96 11.62
C ALA A 221 -9.54 -2.32 11.48
N LEU A 222 -10.59 -2.59 12.24
CA LEU A 222 -11.36 -3.84 12.13
C LEU A 222 -11.95 -4.00 10.72
N MET A 223 -12.60 -2.96 10.20
CA MET A 223 -13.15 -2.99 8.84
C MET A 223 -12.06 -3.21 7.78
N ALA A 224 -10.94 -2.50 7.87
CA ALA A 224 -9.84 -2.62 6.91
C ALA A 224 -9.15 -4.00 7.01
N LEU A 225 -8.93 -4.51 8.23
CA LEU A 225 -8.35 -5.84 8.46
C LEU A 225 -9.27 -6.94 7.95
N THR A 226 -10.57 -6.89 8.23
CA THR A 226 -11.53 -7.87 7.71
C THR A 226 -11.51 -7.90 6.19
N SER A 227 -11.58 -6.74 5.53
CA SER A 227 -11.52 -6.66 4.06
C SER A 227 -10.19 -7.20 3.52
N ALA A 228 -9.07 -6.78 4.10
CA ALA A 228 -7.74 -7.23 3.68
C ALA A 228 -7.58 -8.74 3.85
N LEU A 229 -8.00 -9.29 4.98
CA LEU A 229 -7.92 -10.73 5.25
C LEU A 229 -8.81 -11.54 4.32
N CYS A 230 -10.07 -11.14 4.10
CA CYS A 230 -10.97 -11.85 3.20
C CYS A 230 -10.40 -11.95 1.78
N VAL A 231 -9.95 -10.82 1.22
CA VAL A 231 -9.36 -10.79 -0.13
C VAL A 231 -8.07 -11.61 -0.19
N THR A 232 -7.17 -11.40 0.77
CA THR A 232 -5.86 -12.06 0.76
C THR A 232 -5.97 -13.56 0.99
N LEU A 233 -6.80 -14.00 1.94
CA LEU A 233 -7.00 -15.42 2.21
C LEU A 233 -7.67 -16.12 1.02
N SER A 234 -8.64 -15.49 0.35
CA SER A 234 -9.24 -16.02 -0.88
C SER A 234 -8.18 -16.20 -1.98
N GLN A 235 -7.29 -15.22 -2.18
CA GLN A 235 -6.22 -15.35 -3.17
C GLN A 235 -5.21 -16.44 -2.80
N ILE A 236 -4.86 -16.58 -1.53
CA ILE A 236 -3.99 -17.66 -1.05
C ILE A 236 -4.65 -19.02 -1.30
N ALA A 237 -5.93 -19.19 -0.92
CA ALA A 237 -6.67 -20.43 -1.10
C ALA A 237 -6.74 -20.86 -2.57
N ILE A 238 -7.13 -19.93 -3.47
CA ILE A 238 -7.20 -20.21 -4.91
C ILE A 238 -5.82 -20.61 -5.45
N ARG A 239 -4.77 -19.86 -5.10
CA ARG A 239 -3.41 -20.16 -5.58
C ARG A 239 -2.91 -21.51 -5.06
N THR A 240 -3.14 -21.81 -3.78
CA THR A 240 -2.75 -23.09 -3.18
C THR A 240 -3.47 -24.25 -3.87
N TYR A 241 -4.78 -24.12 -4.12
CA TYR A 241 -5.55 -25.10 -4.86
C TYR A 241 -5.00 -25.31 -6.28
N MET A 242 -4.78 -24.23 -7.03
CA MET A 242 -4.23 -24.30 -8.39
C MET A 242 -2.83 -24.92 -8.42
N THR A 243 -2.00 -24.60 -7.43
CA THR A 243 -0.66 -25.20 -7.33
C THR A 243 -0.73 -26.71 -7.08
N GLY A 244 -1.67 -27.17 -6.26
CA GLY A 244 -1.88 -28.58 -5.95
C GLY A 244 -2.43 -29.40 -7.13
N GLU A 245 -3.45 -28.88 -7.81
CA GLU A 245 -4.16 -29.60 -8.88
C GLU A 245 -3.53 -29.43 -10.26
N CYS A 246 -3.03 -28.24 -10.58
CA CYS A 246 -2.56 -27.89 -11.92
C CYS A 246 -1.04 -27.66 -11.99
N GLY A 247 -0.40 -27.46 -10.87
CA GLY A 247 1.02 -27.11 -10.79
C GLY A 247 1.29 -25.61 -10.63
N ILE A 248 2.49 -25.30 -10.16
CA ILE A 248 2.90 -23.95 -9.78
C ILE A 248 2.92 -22.96 -10.96
N GLU A 249 3.15 -23.42 -12.18
CA GLU A 249 3.17 -22.57 -13.38
C GLU A 249 1.78 -22.01 -13.68
N TYR A 250 0.72 -22.83 -13.56
CA TYR A 250 -0.67 -22.38 -13.74
C TYR A 250 -1.09 -21.37 -12.68
N ALA A 251 -0.65 -21.55 -11.44
CA ALA A 251 -0.84 -20.56 -10.39
C ALA A 251 -0.12 -19.23 -10.74
N GLY A 252 1.04 -19.29 -11.39
CA GLY A 252 1.76 -18.13 -11.90
C GLY A 252 1.06 -17.42 -13.06
N TYR A 253 0.48 -18.17 -14.02
CA TYR A 253 -0.34 -17.59 -15.07
C TYR A 253 -1.58 -16.89 -14.51
N TRP A 254 -2.25 -17.51 -13.54
CA TRP A 254 -3.38 -16.90 -12.84
C TRP A 254 -2.98 -15.60 -12.13
N GLU A 255 -1.85 -15.58 -11.41
CA GLU A 255 -1.33 -14.37 -10.77
C GLU A 255 -1.05 -13.25 -11.79
N SER A 256 -0.48 -13.59 -12.94
CA SER A 256 -0.23 -12.62 -14.02
C SER A 256 -1.52 -12.01 -14.55
N MET A 257 -2.58 -12.82 -14.69
CA MET A 257 -3.90 -12.36 -15.13
C MET A 257 -4.56 -11.46 -14.09
N ILE A 258 -4.48 -11.79 -12.80
CA ILE A 258 -5.00 -10.95 -11.72
C ILE A 258 -4.31 -9.59 -11.68
N ARG A 259 -2.99 -9.55 -11.84
CA ARG A 259 -2.23 -8.29 -11.89
C ARG A 259 -2.62 -7.44 -13.09
N LEU A 260 -2.78 -8.05 -14.26
CA LEU A 260 -3.20 -7.37 -15.47
C LEU A 260 -4.63 -6.81 -15.30
N SER A 261 -5.56 -7.64 -14.81
CA SER A 261 -6.93 -7.22 -14.49
C SER A 261 -6.96 -6.08 -13.47
N GLY A 262 -6.12 -6.16 -12.43
CA GLY A 262 -5.98 -5.10 -11.43
C GLY A 262 -5.52 -3.76 -12.03
N ALA A 263 -4.63 -3.79 -13.02
CA ALA A 263 -4.18 -2.58 -13.72
C ALA A 263 -5.32 -1.94 -14.53
N TYR A 264 -6.12 -2.74 -15.24
CA TYR A 264 -7.32 -2.25 -15.95
C TYR A 264 -8.38 -1.72 -14.97
N LEU A 265 -8.66 -2.47 -13.91
CA LEU A 265 -9.63 -2.07 -12.89
C LEU A 265 -9.21 -0.75 -12.23
N MET A 266 -7.93 -0.54 -11.99
CA MET A 266 -7.41 0.72 -11.43
C MET A 266 -7.68 1.90 -12.36
N LEU A 267 -7.53 1.76 -13.67
CA LEU A 267 -7.85 2.80 -14.64
C LEU A 267 -9.35 3.15 -14.58
N VAL A 268 -10.21 2.14 -14.62
CA VAL A 268 -11.66 2.32 -14.57
C VAL A 268 -12.10 2.96 -13.26
N THR A 269 -11.72 2.38 -12.12
CA THR A 269 -12.13 2.85 -10.79
C THR A 269 -11.61 4.25 -10.47
N THR A 270 -10.40 4.59 -10.92
CA THR A 270 -9.86 5.93 -10.72
C THR A 270 -10.59 6.96 -11.58
N THR A 271 -10.87 6.64 -12.85
CA THR A 271 -11.63 7.52 -13.74
C THR A 271 -13.03 7.76 -13.18
N LEU A 272 -13.71 6.71 -12.77
CA LEU A 272 -15.02 6.82 -12.11
C LEU A 272 -14.93 7.61 -10.80
N GLY A 273 -13.95 7.35 -9.95
CA GLY A 273 -13.77 8.06 -8.68
C GLY A 273 -13.47 9.56 -8.85
N VAL A 274 -12.74 9.93 -9.88
CA VAL A 274 -12.41 11.34 -10.18
C VAL A 274 -13.61 12.10 -10.74
N TYR A 275 -14.43 11.47 -11.56
CA TYR A 275 -15.57 12.10 -12.21
C TYR A 275 -16.87 11.93 -11.41
N TYR A 276 -17.25 10.69 -11.13
CA TYR A 276 -18.58 10.40 -10.55
C TYR A 276 -18.70 10.80 -9.08
N LEU A 277 -17.69 10.60 -8.25
CA LEU A 277 -17.78 10.91 -6.82
C LEU A 277 -18.05 12.39 -6.54
N PRO A 278 -17.32 13.36 -7.14
CA PRO A 278 -17.65 14.78 -6.99
C PRO A 278 -19.03 15.12 -7.58
N ARG A 279 -19.33 14.60 -8.77
CA ARG A 279 -20.59 14.90 -9.47
C ARG A 279 -21.80 14.40 -8.69
N LEU A 280 -21.76 13.16 -8.20
CA LEU A 280 -22.85 12.62 -7.38
C LEU A 280 -22.98 13.33 -6.03
N SER A 281 -21.92 13.90 -5.49
CA SER A 281 -21.97 14.66 -4.24
C SER A 281 -22.63 16.05 -4.40
N GLU A 282 -22.66 16.58 -5.61
CA GLU A 282 -23.33 17.84 -5.95
C GLU A 282 -24.84 17.66 -6.16
N LEU A 283 -25.29 16.44 -6.46
CA LEU A 283 -26.69 16.14 -6.74
C LEU A 283 -27.43 15.77 -5.45
N SER A 284 -28.43 16.57 -5.09
CA SER A 284 -29.24 16.35 -3.88
C SER A 284 -30.53 15.58 -4.16
N ALA A 285 -31.04 15.58 -5.39
CA ALA A 285 -32.28 14.93 -5.78
C ALA A 285 -32.04 13.55 -6.41
N ILE A 286 -32.80 12.55 -5.96
CA ILE A 286 -32.69 11.14 -6.44
C ILE A 286 -32.90 11.04 -7.96
N ASN A 287 -33.77 11.88 -8.54
CA ASN A 287 -34.04 11.87 -9.98
C ASN A 287 -32.85 12.40 -10.80
N ASP A 288 -32.08 13.34 -10.28
CA ASP A 288 -30.90 13.88 -10.94
C ASP A 288 -29.75 12.87 -10.86
N ILE A 289 -29.63 12.18 -9.72
CA ILE A 289 -28.68 11.07 -9.56
C ILE A 289 -28.97 9.94 -10.58
N LYS A 290 -30.26 9.58 -10.74
CA LYS A 290 -30.66 8.57 -11.73
C LYS A 290 -30.30 8.98 -13.16
N LYS A 291 -30.52 10.22 -13.56
CA LYS A 291 -30.19 10.74 -14.90
C LYS A 291 -28.67 10.77 -15.19
N GLU A 292 -27.85 10.91 -14.16
CA GLU A 292 -26.39 10.94 -14.32
C GLU A 292 -25.80 9.51 -14.39
N VAL A 293 -26.47 8.52 -13.79
CA VAL A 293 -25.99 7.12 -13.72
C VAL A 293 -26.51 6.27 -14.89
N TYR A 294 -27.67 6.62 -15.46
CA TYR A 294 -28.30 5.95 -16.61
C TYR A 294 -28.25 6.82 -17.86
#